data_bef62dfd329d7daac6d31df2ec721e7e
#
_entry.id   bef62dfd329d7daac6d31df2ec721e7e
#
_cell.length_a   1.000
_cell.length_b   1.000
_cell.length_c   1.000
_cell.angle_alpha   90.00
_cell.angle_beta   90.00
_cell.angle_gamma   90.00
#
_symmetry.space_group_name_H-M   'P 1'
#
loop_
_entity.id
_entity.type
_entity.pdbx_description
1 polymer ?
#
loop_
_entity_poly.entity_id
_entity_poly.type
_entity_poly.pdbx_seq_one_letter_code
_entity_poly.pdbx_strand_id
1 'polypeptide(L)'
;NSQIKSLNFTGANLEGVNFEGTTLIGCNFKNANLTSSDFSQTKLTDCNFQGANMSHASFYSATLNNCNMAFVRMMYAFMKQVVINKSRLGGINARGSDFSFSKLTEVNLKGCILKYADLNSCTFKEVNLSNANLIGVDLKDAQCKEIVWEEANLEGSDMTYANMEGGNLKNAFLLEANLHGTNFTNANLADAYLVDANIAKAITNGANLENTILA
;
A
#
# COMPACT_ATOMS: atom_id res chain seq x y z
N ASN A 1 12.71 -24.67 -8.59
CA ASN A 1 12.47 -23.88 -7.37
C ASN A 1 13.69 -23.97 -6.46
N SER A 2 14.61 -23.02 -6.60
CA SER A 2 15.77 -22.92 -5.70
C SER A 2 15.34 -22.37 -4.34
N GLN A 3 15.97 -22.83 -3.26
CA GLN A 3 15.75 -22.31 -1.92
C GLN A 3 17.04 -21.70 -1.38
N ILE A 4 16.97 -20.47 -0.90
CA ILE A 4 18.07 -19.72 -0.32
C ILE A 4 17.70 -19.36 1.13
N LYS A 5 18.57 -19.69 2.08
CA LYS A 5 18.31 -19.46 3.51
C LYS A 5 19.43 -18.68 4.16
N SER A 6 19.03 -17.74 5.03
CA SER A 6 19.89 -17.03 5.98
C SER A 6 21.14 -16.37 5.36
N LEU A 7 21.09 -16.04 4.06
CA LEU A 7 22.18 -15.31 3.42
C LEU A 7 22.15 -13.82 3.79
N ASN A 8 23.33 -13.26 3.95
CA ASN A 8 23.51 -11.85 4.25
C ASN A 8 23.95 -11.06 3.02
N PHE A 9 23.06 -10.23 2.51
CA PHE A 9 23.28 -9.32 1.38
C PHE A 9 23.25 -7.84 1.83
N THR A 10 23.54 -7.57 3.12
CA THR A 10 23.53 -6.20 3.66
C THR A 10 24.44 -5.29 2.86
N GLY A 11 23.88 -4.20 2.31
CA GLY A 11 24.62 -3.22 1.51
C GLY A 11 25.11 -3.74 0.14
N ALA A 12 24.75 -4.96 -0.25
CA ALA A 12 25.20 -5.52 -1.52
C ALA A 12 24.62 -4.77 -2.73
N ASN A 13 25.37 -4.71 -3.81
CA ASN A 13 24.82 -4.30 -5.10
C ASN A 13 24.27 -5.53 -5.83
N LEU A 14 22.95 -5.60 -5.92
CA LEU A 14 22.16 -6.65 -6.54
C LEU A 14 21.24 -6.07 -7.64
N GLU A 15 21.67 -4.98 -8.26
CA GLU A 15 20.94 -4.35 -9.36
C GLU A 15 20.72 -5.33 -10.51
N GLY A 16 19.49 -5.44 -10.98
CA GLY A 16 19.09 -6.33 -12.08
C GLY A 16 19.20 -7.83 -11.80
N VAL A 17 19.50 -8.25 -10.55
CA VAL A 17 19.60 -9.67 -10.21
C VAL A 17 18.25 -10.36 -10.32
N ASN A 18 18.23 -11.57 -10.86
CA ASN A 18 17.04 -12.39 -11.01
C ASN A 18 16.91 -13.42 -9.87
N PHE A 19 15.84 -13.28 -9.06
CA PHE A 19 15.40 -14.23 -8.03
C PHE A 19 14.07 -14.90 -8.38
N GLU A 20 13.57 -14.76 -9.62
CA GLU A 20 12.26 -15.26 -10.04
C GLU A 20 12.01 -16.71 -9.57
N GLY A 21 10.84 -16.98 -9.02
CA GLY A 21 10.38 -18.29 -8.58
C GLY A 21 11.20 -18.91 -7.43
N THR A 22 12.16 -18.19 -6.84
CA THR A 22 12.95 -18.71 -5.71
C THR A 22 12.17 -18.63 -4.38
N THR A 23 12.59 -19.43 -3.41
CA THR A 23 12.15 -19.34 -2.03
C THR A 23 13.28 -18.77 -1.17
N LEU A 24 13.06 -17.60 -0.56
CA LEU A 24 14.02 -16.88 0.28
C LEU A 24 13.54 -16.88 1.73
N ILE A 25 14.34 -17.42 2.65
CA ILE A 25 13.96 -17.55 4.07
C ILE A 25 15.04 -16.92 4.94
N GLY A 26 14.66 -15.96 5.78
CA GLY A 26 15.57 -15.31 6.75
C GLY A 26 16.74 -14.58 6.10
N CYS A 27 16.62 -14.18 4.82
CA CYS A 27 17.69 -13.46 4.12
C CYS A 27 17.71 -11.99 4.50
N ASN A 28 18.91 -11.41 4.59
CA ASN A 28 19.09 -10.02 4.99
C ASN A 28 19.55 -9.18 3.79
N PHE A 29 18.68 -8.32 3.28
CA PHE A 29 18.92 -7.36 2.19
C PHE A 29 18.97 -5.91 2.70
N LYS A 30 19.22 -5.70 4.00
CA LYS A 30 19.25 -4.35 4.58
C LYS A 30 20.19 -3.44 3.81
N ASN A 31 19.67 -2.25 3.40
CA ASN A 31 20.40 -1.25 2.64
C ASN A 31 20.97 -1.74 1.28
N ALA A 32 20.57 -2.90 0.77
CA ALA A 32 21.02 -3.38 -0.53
C ALA A 32 20.49 -2.52 -1.69
N ASN A 33 21.24 -2.43 -2.78
CA ASN A 33 20.74 -1.94 -4.05
C ASN A 33 20.10 -3.11 -4.82
N LEU A 34 18.78 -3.09 -4.93
CA LEU A 34 17.94 -4.08 -5.63
C LEU A 34 17.19 -3.40 -6.79
N THR A 35 17.70 -2.28 -7.30
CA THR A 35 17.09 -1.56 -8.42
C THR A 35 16.92 -2.51 -9.61
N SER A 36 15.73 -2.50 -10.22
CA SER A 36 15.39 -3.34 -11.39
C SER A 36 15.59 -4.85 -11.19
N SER A 37 15.71 -5.34 -9.95
CA SER A 37 15.80 -6.77 -9.67
C SER A 37 14.45 -7.47 -9.89
N ASP A 38 14.50 -8.77 -10.17
CA ASP A 38 13.30 -9.58 -10.40
C ASP A 38 13.05 -10.54 -9.24
N PHE A 39 11.99 -10.28 -8.46
CA PHE A 39 11.45 -11.14 -7.41
C PHE A 39 10.09 -11.72 -7.80
N SER A 40 9.75 -11.76 -9.09
CA SER A 40 8.47 -12.29 -9.55
C SER A 40 8.25 -13.72 -9.06
N GLN A 41 7.05 -14.04 -8.60
CA GLN A 41 6.67 -15.37 -8.12
C GLN A 41 7.53 -15.92 -6.97
N THR A 42 8.33 -15.08 -6.30
CA THR A 42 9.12 -15.50 -5.14
C THR A 42 8.26 -15.75 -3.91
N LYS A 43 8.77 -16.62 -3.03
CA LYS A 43 8.25 -16.79 -1.66
C LYS A 43 9.29 -16.26 -0.68
N LEU A 44 8.97 -15.15 -0.04
CA LEU A 44 9.82 -14.44 0.90
C LEU A 44 9.26 -14.62 2.31
N THR A 45 10.05 -15.20 3.23
CA THR A 45 9.65 -15.40 4.63
C THR A 45 10.75 -14.90 5.54
N ASP A 46 10.38 -14.12 6.55
CA ASP A 46 11.30 -13.57 7.56
C ASP A 46 12.48 -12.78 6.98
N CYS A 47 12.32 -12.19 5.79
CA CYS A 47 13.38 -11.44 5.11
C CYS A 47 13.42 -9.99 5.57
N ASN A 48 14.64 -9.43 5.64
CA ASN A 48 14.86 -8.04 6.05
C ASN A 48 15.35 -7.21 4.85
N PHE A 49 14.52 -6.27 4.41
CA PHE A 49 14.81 -5.32 3.33
C PHE A 49 14.94 -3.88 3.82
N GLN A 50 15.01 -3.65 5.14
CA GLN A 50 15.02 -2.31 5.72
C GLN A 50 15.99 -1.37 4.99
N GLY A 51 15.48 -0.24 4.48
CA GLY A 51 16.26 0.80 3.81
C GLY A 51 16.81 0.40 2.43
N ALA A 52 16.48 -0.77 1.89
CA ALA A 52 16.90 -1.17 0.56
C ALA A 52 16.33 -0.26 -0.54
N ASN A 53 17.02 -0.20 -1.67
CA ASN A 53 16.49 0.42 -2.88
C ASN A 53 15.98 -0.65 -3.84
N MET A 54 14.67 -0.69 -4.05
CA MET A 54 13.95 -1.62 -4.92
C MET A 54 13.21 -0.88 -6.04
N SER A 55 13.65 0.34 -6.39
CA SER A 55 13.01 1.10 -7.46
C SER A 55 13.04 0.31 -8.76
N HIS A 56 11.91 0.29 -9.48
CA HIS A 56 11.70 -0.50 -10.70
C HIS A 56 11.85 -2.03 -10.55
N ALA A 57 11.96 -2.56 -9.33
CA ALA A 57 12.01 -4.01 -9.12
C ALA A 57 10.64 -4.65 -9.39
N SER A 58 10.64 -5.90 -9.83
CA SER A 58 9.42 -6.70 -10.02
C SER A 58 9.21 -7.64 -8.84
N PHE A 59 8.00 -7.61 -8.29
CA PHE A 59 7.46 -8.55 -7.30
C PHE A 59 6.15 -9.16 -7.81
N TYR A 60 5.94 -9.19 -9.13
CA TYR A 60 4.72 -9.72 -9.71
C TYR A 60 4.39 -11.11 -9.13
N SER A 61 3.18 -11.26 -8.58
CA SER A 61 2.70 -12.50 -7.95
C SER A 61 3.61 -13.07 -6.84
N ALA A 62 4.47 -12.26 -6.23
CA ALA A 62 5.28 -12.68 -5.09
C ALA A 62 4.45 -12.80 -3.82
N THR A 63 4.95 -13.60 -2.85
CA THR A 63 4.36 -13.73 -1.51
C THR A 63 5.40 -13.32 -0.47
N LEU A 64 5.06 -12.33 0.36
CA LEU A 64 5.89 -11.79 1.43
C LEU A 64 5.23 -12.09 2.77
N ASN A 65 5.89 -12.88 3.61
CA ASN A 65 5.41 -13.22 4.94
C ASN A 65 6.41 -12.75 6.00
N ASN A 66 5.93 -11.99 6.99
CA ASN A 66 6.73 -11.50 8.11
C ASN A 66 8.02 -10.77 7.69
N CYS A 67 7.97 -10.01 6.58
CA CYS A 67 9.12 -9.28 6.07
C CYS A 67 9.22 -7.89 6.69
N ASN A 68 10.46 -7.41 6.89
CA ASN A 68 10.73 -6.04 7.28
C ASN A 68 11.13 -5.23 6.06
N MET A 69 10.23 -4.38 5.56
CA MET A 69 10.44 -3.48 4.44
C MET A 69 10.41 -2.00 4.85
N ALA A 70 10.57 -1.70 6.16
CA ALA A 70 10.52 -0.33 6.63
C ALA A 70 11.55 0.56 5.91
N PHE A 71 11.11 1.76 5.49
CA PHE A 71 11.93 2.77 4.81
C PHE A 71 12.52 2.32 3.46
N VAL A 72 11.97 1.29 2.84
CA VAL A 72 12.37 0.86 1.50
C VAL A 72 12.00 1.93 0.47
N ARG A 73 12.89 2.17 -0.49
CA ARG A 73 12.57 2.91 -1.71
C ARG A 73 12.17 1.91 -2.79
N MET A 74 10.92 1.99 -3.27
CA MET A 74 10.37 1.11 -4.27
C MET A 74 9.53 1.88 -5.30
N MET A 75 10.04 3.06 -5.69
CA MET A 75 9.38 3.89 -6.69
C MET A 75 9.26 3.13 -8.00
N TYR A 76 8.06 3.20 -8.61
CA TYR A 76 7.76 2.54 -9.89
C TYR A 76 7.99 1.02 -9.88
N ALA A 77 7.92 0.38 -8.69
CA ALA A 77 8.03 -1.08 -8.58
C ALA A 77 6.75 -1.76 -9.09
N PHE A 78 6.91 -2.96 -9.66
CA PHE A 78 5.82 -3.80 -10.15
C PHE A 78 5.40 -4.78 -9.05
N MET A 79 4.39 -4.39 -8.25
CA MET A 79 3.88 -5.17 -7.10
C MET A 79 2.54 -5.84 -7.41
N LYS A 80 2.15 -5.92 -8.69
CA LYS A 80 0.85 -6.45 -9.11
C LYS A 80 0.63 -7.88 -8.62
N GLN A 81 -0.57 -8.15 -8.06
CA GLN A 81 -0.97 -9.46 -7.53
C GLN A 81 -0.08 -9.97 -6.38
N VAL A 82 0.67 -9.09 -5.72
CA VAL A 82 1.48 -9.48 -4.56
C VAL A 82 0.59 -9.85 -3.38
N VAL A 83 1.03 -10.82 -2.59
CA VAL A 83 0.42 -11.15 -1.30
C VAL A 83 1.39 -10.76 -0.19
N ILE A 84 1.00 -9.82 0.67
CA ILE A 84 1.83 -9.34 1.78
C ILE A 84 1.11 -9.62 3.09
N ASN A 85 1.73 -10.41 3.95
CA ASN A 85 1.16 -10.77 5.25
C ASN A 85 2.13 -10.40 6.39
N LYS A 86 1.60 -9.90 7.51
CA LYS A 86 2.31 -9.65 8.78
C LYS A 86 3.62 -8.90 8.63
N SER A 87 3.68 -7.99 7.64
CA SER A 87 4.92 -7.34 7.24
C SER A 87 4.94 -5.86 7.62
N ARG A 88 6.14 -5.30 7.81
CA ARG A 88 6.36 -3.90 8.20
C ARG A 88 6.76 -3.10 6.97
N LEU A 89 5.90 -2.19 6.53
CA LEU A 89 6.11 -1.30 5.37
C LEU A 89 6.05 0.19 5.79
N GLY A 90 6.18 0.51 7.07
CA GLY A 90 6.13 1.89 7.54
C GLY A 90 7.22 2.75 6.90
N GLY A 91 6.83 3.95 6.43
CA GLY A 91 7.74 4.92 5.82
C GLY A 91 8.34 4.51 4.48
N ILE A 92 7.77 3.51 3.77
CA ILE A 92 8.21 3.18 2.40
C ILE A 92 7.96 4.35 1.45
N ASN A 93 8.77 4.46 0.40
CA ASN A 93 8.47 5.31 -0.74
C ASN A 93 8.16 4.44 -1.96
N ALA A 94 6.86 4.29 -2.25
CA ALA A 94 6.31 3.50 -3.33
C ALA A 94 5.58 4.38 -4.37
N ARG A 95 6.08 5.61 -4.59
CA ARG A 95 5.51 6.51 -5.58
C ARG A 95 5.44 5.85 -6.96
N GLY A 96 4.25 5.90 -7.60
CA GLY A 96 4.00 5.39 -8.93
C GLY A 96 4.13 3.87 -9.08
N SER A 97 4.14 3.11 -7.98
CA SER A 97 4.20 1.64 -8.04
C SER A 97 2.83 1.05 -8.38
N ASP A 98 2.84 -0.09 -9.03
CA ASP A 98 1.64 -0.87 -9.35
C ASP A 98 1.44 -1.99 -8.31
N PHE A 99 0.46 -1.83 -7.42
CA PHE A 99 -0.01 -2.83 -6.47
C PHE A 99 -1.36 -3.44 -6.88
N SER A 100 -1.83 -3.18 -8.09
CA SER A 100 -3.16 -3.60 -8.50
C SER A 100 -3.42 -5.10 -8.25
N PHE A 101 -4.64 -5.43 -7.82
CA PHE A 101 -5.08 -6.80 -7.49
C PHE A 101 -4.32 -7.48 -6.35
N SER A 102 -3.60 -6.72 -5.52
CA SER A 102 -2.80 -7.25 -4.43
C SER A 102 -3.62 -7.50 -3.16
N LYS A 103 -3.08 -8.34 -2.26
CA LYS A 103 -3.69 -8.63 -0.97
C LYS A 103 -2.72 -8.28 0.16
N LEU A 104 -3.13 -7.38 1.04
CA LEU A 104 -2.34 -6.93 2.18
C LEU A 104 -3.10 -7.29 3.47
N THR A 105 -2.50 -8.12 4.32
CA THR A 105 -3.12 -8.58 5.57
C THR A 105 -2.17 -8.34 6.75
N GLU A 106 -2.64 -7.70 7.82
CA GLU A 106 -1.86 -7.36 9.02
C GLU A 106 -0.58 -6.57 8.67
N VAL A 107 -0.73 -5.54 7.81
CA VAL A 107 0.39 -4.74 7.28
C VAL A 107 0.38 -3.34 7.87
N ASN A 108 1.54 -2.88 8.34
CA ASN A 108 1.72 -1.50 8.78
C ASN A 108 2.31 -0.66 7.63
N LEU A 109 1.51 0.29 7.09
CA LEU A 109 1.87 1.26 6.06
C LEU A 109 1.89 2.71 6.58
N LYS A 110 1.93 2.89 7.90
CA LYS A 110 1.91 4.23 8.52
C LYS A 110 3.00 5.13 7.94
N GLY A 111 2.61 6.34 7.53
CA GLY A 111 3.50 7.37 6.99
C GLY A 111 4.17 6.99 5.66
N CYS A 112 3.64 6.03 4.92
CA CYS A 112 4.16 5.67 3.61
C CYS A 112 3.88 6.74 2.55
N ILE A 113 4.66 6.72 1.46
CA ILE A 113 4.45 7.55 0.27
C ILE A 113 3.98 6.61 -0.85
N LEU A 114 2.68 6.67 -1.18
CA LEU A 114 2.01 5.93 -2.26
C LEU A 114 1.47 6.87 -3.34
N LYS A 115 2.04 8.07 -3.44
CA LYS A 115 1.62 9.10 -4.40
C LYS A 115 1.61 8.54 -5.82
N TYR A 116 0.44 8.64 -6.51
CA TYR A 116 0.22 8.13 -7.88
C TYR A 116 0.42 6.60 -8.02
N ALA A 117 0.34 5.84 -6.95
CA ALA A 117 0.38 4.39 -7.02
C ALA A 117 -0.96 3.83 -7.52
N ASP A 118 -0.91 2.68 -8.15
CA ASP A 118 -2.09 1.92 -8.52
C ASP A 118 -2.39 0.88 -7.43
N LEU A 119 -3.50 1.06 -6.72
CA LEU A 119 -4.05 0.16 -5.70
C LEU A 119 -5.43 -0.38 -6.13
N ASN A 120 -5.76 -0.28 -7.41
CA ASN A 120 -7.01 -0.73 -7.97
C ASN A 120 -7.28 -2.21 -7.62
N SER A 121 -8.50 -2.50 -7.21
CA SER A 121 -8.93 -3.86 -6.86
C SER A 121 -8.08 -4.56 -5.78
N CYS A 122 -7.32 -3.81 -4.98
CA CYS A 122 -6.61 -4.34 -3.83
C CYS A 122 -7.59 -4.81 -2.74
N THR A 123 -7.14 -5.78 -1.94
CA THR A 123 -7.85 -6.20 -0.73
C THR A 123 -6.96 -5.90 0.48
N PHE A 124 -7.47 -5.09 1.39
CA PHE A 124 -6.82 -4.75 2.65
C PHE A 124 -7.55 -5.40 3.82
N LYS A 125 -6.81 -5.99 4.73
CA LYS A 125 -7.33 -6.51 5.99
C LYS A 125 -6.36 -6.18 7.13
N GLU A 126 -6.85 -5.50 8.18
CA GLU A 126 -6.04 -5.11 9.34
C GLU A 126 -4.79 -4.31 8.92
N VAL A 127 -4.99 -3.32 8.02
CA VAL A 127 -3.92 -2.44 7.51
C VAL A 127 -4.04 -1.05 8.15
N ASN A 128 -2.89 -0.47 8.47
CA ASN A 128 -2.81 0.90 8.97
C ASN A 128 -2.13 1.81 7.94
N LEU A 129 -2.87 2.78 7.41
CA LEU A 129 -2.43 3.81 6.45
C LEU A 129 -2.45 5.22 7.06
N SER A 130 -2.46 5.34 8.40
CA SER A 130 -2.44 6.64 9.07
C SER A 130 -1.27 7.48 8.59
N ASN A 131 -1.51 8.79 8.37
CA ASN A 131 -0.48 9.74 7.94
C ASN A 131 0.19 9.38 6.61
N ALA A 132 -0.41 8.51 5.80
CA ALA A 132 0.11 8.14 4.49
C ALA A 132 -0.11 9.24 3.46
N ASN A 133 0.83 9.42 2.54
CA ASN A 133 0.67 10.28 1.38
C ASN A 133 0.18 9.46 0.18
N LEU A 134 -1.10 9.61 -0.15
CA LEU A 134 -1.83 8.88 -1.19
C LEU A 134 -2.36 9.81 -2.30
N ILE A 135 -1.74 10.98 -2.47
CA ILE A 135 -2.17 11.95 -3.50
C ILE A 135 -2.24 11.28 -4.86
N GLY A 136 -3.39 11.39 -5.52
CA GLY A 136 -3.62 10.87 -6.88
C GLY A 136 -3.52 9.34 -6.98
N VAL A 137 -3.71 8.61 -5.87
CA VAL A 137 -3.73 7.14 -5.88
C VAL A 137 -4.98 6.62 -6.59
N ASP A 138 -4.86 5.52 -7.32
CA ASP A 138 -6.02 4.77 -7.84
C ASP A 138 -6.41 3.67 -6.83
N LEU A 139 -7.61 3.79 -6.24
CA LEU A 139 -8.22 2.85 -5.29
C LEU A 139 -9.54 2.29 -5.83
N LYS A 140 -9.79 2.37 -7.14
CA LYS A 140 -11.04 1.85 -7.74
C LYS A 140 -11.28 0.41 -7.32
N ASP A 141 -12.53 0.10 -6.97
CA ASP A 141 -12.96 -1.24 -6.58
C ASP A 141 -12.18 -1.87 -5.41
N ALA A 142 -11.34 -1.11 -4.71
CA ALA A 142 -10.54 -1.61 -3.59
C ALA A 142 -11.43 -2.01 -2.40
N GLN A 143 -11.07 -3.10 -1.73
CA GLN A 143 -11.74 -3.59 -0.54
C GLN A 143 -10.95 -3.15 0.71
N CYS A 144 -11.43 -2.08 1.36
CA CYS A 144 -10.75 -1.36 2.44
C CYS A 144 -11.60 -1.31 3.73
N LYS A 145 -12.38 -2.36 3.98
CA LYS A 145 -13.26 -2.42 5.14
C LYS A 145 -12.46 -2.33 6.45
N GLU A 146 -12.91 -1.47 7.37
CA GLU A 146 -12.35 -1.29 8.71
C GLU A 146 -10.87 -0.87 8.74
N ILE A 147 -10.38 -0.25 7.67
CA ILE A 147 -8.99 0.20 7.55
C ILE A 147 -8.79 1.56 8.19
N VAL A 148 -7.58 1.81 8.73
CA VAL A 148 -7.22 3.07 9.37
C VAL A 148 -6.53 4.00 8.36
N TRP A 149 -7.19 5.15 8.06
CA TRP A 149 -6.74 6.20 7.15
C TRP A 149 -6.59 7.55 7.86
N GLU A 150 -6.53 7.57 9.19
CA GLU A 150 -6.48 8.78 9.99
C GLU A 150 -5.34 9.69 9.53
N GLU A 151 -5.67 10.98 9.26
CA GLU A 151 -4.72 11.97 8.73
C GLU A 151 -4.05 11.58 7.40
N ALA A 152 -4.61 10.62 6.65
CA ALA A 152 -4.09 10.28 5.33
C ALA A 152 -4.40 11.39 4.32
N ASN A 153 -3.45 11.66 3.41
CA ASN A 153 -3.67 12.57 2.29
C ASN A 153 -4.09 11.78 1.04
N LEU A 154 -5.38 11.86 0.70
CA LEU A 154 -6.05 11.21 -0.43
C LEU A 154 -6.47 12.24 -1.50
N GLU A 155 -5.85 13.43 -1.52
CA GLU A 155 -6.13 14.49 -2.51
C GLU A 155 -6.05 13.96 -3.93
N GLY A 156 -7.07 14.26 -4.75
CA GLY A 156 -7.16 13.85 -6.15
C GLY A 156 -7.18 12.33 -6.38
N SER A 157 -7.40 11.52 -5.34
CA SER A 157 -7.47 10.06 -5.48
C SER A 157 -8.73 9.61 -6.23
N ASP A 158 -8.65 8.48 -6.91
CA ASP A 158 -9.82 7.82 -7.48
C ASP A 158 -10.24 6.63 -6.60
N MET A 159 -11.35 6.79 -5.88
CA MET A 159 -11.91 5.79 -4.97
C MET A 159 -13.26 5.26 -5.49
N THR A 160 -13.48 5.38 -6.81
CA THR A 160 -14.74 4.95 -7.44
C THR A 160 -15.07 3.50 -7.07
N TYR A 161 -16.26 3.28 -6.51
CA TYR A 161 -16.75 2.00 -6.02
C TYR A 161 -15.89 1.29 -4.96
N ALA A 162 -14.94 1.98 -4.34
CA ALA A 162 -14.18 1.41 -3.23
C ALA A 162 -15.08 1.12 -2.02
N ASN A 163 -14.79 0.03 -1.30
CA ASN A 163 -15.48 -0.31 -0.06
C ASN A 163 -14.68 0.18 1.15
N MET A 164 -15.13 1.28 1.75
CA MET A 164 -14.54 1.91 2.94
C MET A 164 -15.39 1.70 4.19
N GLU A 165 -16.29 0.69 4.19
CA GLU A 165 -17.19 0.39 5.31
C GLU A 165 -16.41 0.28 6.64
N GLY A 166 -16.88 0.99 7.66
CA GLY A 166 -16.28 1.00 9.01
C GLY A 166 -14.87 1.61 9.08
N GLY A 167 -14.36 2.16 7.98
CA GLY A 167 -13.02 2.76 7.95
C GLY A 167 -12.89 4.01 8.81
N ASN A 168 -11.70 4.25 9.40
CA ASN A 168 -11.41 5.48 10.13
C ASN A 168 -10.65 6.47 9.22
N LEU A 169 -11.39 7.47 8.68
CA LEU A 169 -10.86 8.55 7.84
C LEU A 169 -10.84 9.90 8.59
N LYS A 170 -10.82 9.88 9.93
CA LYS A 170 -10.79 11.10 10.71
C LYS A 170 -9.60 11.99 10.29
N ASN A 171 -9.86 13.30 10.11
CA ASN A 171 -8.88 14.28 9.63
C ASN A 171 -8.25 13.94 8.27
N ALA A 172 -8.81 13.04 7.48
CA ALA A 172 -8.27 12.72 6.15
C ALA A 172 -8.48 13.88 5.17
N PHE A 173 -7.54 14.07 4.24
CA PHE A 173 -7.63 15.06 3.17
C PHE A 173 -8.11 14.36 1.89
N LEU A 174 -9.33 14.70 1.44
CA LEU A 174 -10.02 14.13 0.28
C LEU A 174 -10.37 15.20 -0.76
N LEU A 175 -9.59 16.31 -0.79
CA LEU A 175 -9.78 17.37 -1.77
C LEU A 175 -9.75 16.81 -3.18
N GLU A 176 -10.69 17.24 -4.04
CA GLU A 176 -10.77 16.81 -5.44
C GLU A 176 -10.83 15.27 -5.65
N ALA A 177 -11.05 14.48 -4.59
CA ALA A 177 -11.12 13.03 -4.70
C ALA A 177 -12.39 12.58 -5.45
N ASN A 178 -12.27 11.54 -6.28
CA ASN A 178 -13.42 10.92 -6.92
C ASN A 178 -13.97 9.80 -6.03
N LEU A 179 -15.07 10.10 -5.31
CA LEU A 179 -15.74 9.19 -4.38
C LEU A 179 -17.03 8.60 -4.99
N HIS A 180 -17.15 8.59 -6.32
CA HIS A 180 -18.37 8.12 -6.99
C HIS A 180 -18.67 6.66 -6.60
N GLY A 181 -19.84 6.43 -5.99
CA GLY A 181 -20.27 5.10 -5.57
C GLY A 181 -19.45 4.46 -4.43
N THR A 182 -18.54 5.19 -3.79
CA THR A 182 -17.77 4.70 -2.64
C THR A 182 -18.70 4.36 -1.49
N ASN A 183 -18.46 3.23 -0.82
CA ASN A 183 -19.22 2.81 0.34
C ASN A 183 -18.53 3.24 1.65
N PHE A 184 -19.07 4.26 2.31
CA PHE A 184 -18.65 4.75 3.63
C PHE A 184 -19.59 4.31 4.76
N THR A 185 -20.38 3.24 4.59
CA THR A 185 -21.29 2.77 5.64
C THR A 185 -20.53 2.60 6.96
N ASN A 186 -21.02 3.22 8.03
CA ASN A 186 -20.41 3.22 9.36
C ASN A 186 -18.97 3.74 9.43
N ALA A 187 -18.44 4.40 8.40
CA ALA A 187 -17.09 4.99 8.42
C ALA A 187 -17.04 6.25 9.30
N ASN A 188 -15.89 6.57 9.84
CA ASN A 188 -15.62 7.80 10.55
C ASN A 188 -14.92 8.82 9.65
N LEU A 189 -15.64 9.84 9.18
CA LEU A 189 -15.13 10.96 8.39
C LEU A 189 -15.09 12.27 9.20
N ALA A 190 -15.16 12.21 10.54
CA ALA A 190 -15.12 13.41 11.37
C ALA A 190 -13.88 14.25 11.03
N ASP A 191 -14.09 15.57 10.91
CA ASP A 191 -13.04 16.55 10.60
C ASP A 191 -12.33 16.30 9.25
N ALA A 192 -12.88 15.46 8.34
CA ALA A 192 -12.30 15.21 7.02
C ALA A 192 -12.57 16.38 6.05
N TYR A 193 -11.66 16.61 5.11
CA TYR A 193 -11.72 17.69 4.11
C TYR A 193 -12.09 17.12 2.75
N LEU A 194 -13.32 17.40 2.25
CA LEU A 194 -13.89 16.90 1.01
C LEU A 194 -14.18 18.02 -0.01
N VAL A 195 -13.49 19.15 0.09
CA VAL A 195 -13.71 20.28 -0.85
C VAL A 195 -13.49 19.78 -2.28
N ASP A 196 -14.43 20.11 -3.18
CA ASP A 196 -14.43 19.71 -4.60
C ASP A 196 -14.42 18.19 -4.85
N ALA A 197 -14.66 17.36 -3.83
CA ALA A 197 -14.76 15.90 -4.02
C ALA A 197 -16.06 15.52 -4.75
N ASN A 198 -15.96 14.56 -5.68
CA ASN A 198 -17.13 13.98 -6.34
C ASN A 198 -17.77 12.89 -5.47
N ILE A 199 -18.78 13.25 -4.69
CA ILE A 199 -19.52 12.35 -3.78
C ILE A 199 -20.76 11.69 -4.43
N ALA A 200 -20.92 11.79 -5.76
CA ALA A 200 -22.08 11.25 -6.44
C ALA A 200 -22.25 9.74 -6.17
N LYS A 201 -23.44 9.33 -5.73
CA LYS A 201 -23.78 7.95 -5.36
C LYS A 201 -22.96 7.37 -4.20
N ALA A 202 -22.16 8.13 -3.49
CA ALA A 202 -21.49 7.65 -2.28
C ALA A 202 -22.55 7.19 -1.24
N ILE A 203 -22.24 6.10 -0.53
CA ILE A 203 -23.13 5.51 0.48
C ILE A 203 -22.58 5.90 1.86
N THR A 204 -23.34 6.68 2.63
CA THR A 204 -22.91 7.23 3.93
C THR A 204 -23.79 6.78 5.11
N ASN A 205 -24.50 5.66 4.98
CA ASN A 205 -25.39 5.16 6.03
C ASN A 205 -24.60 4.93 7.34
N GLY A 206 -24.98 5.61 8.40
CA GLY A 206 -24.31 5.50 9.71
C GLY A 206 -22.90 6.07 9.79
N ALA A 207 -22.42 6.75 8.73
CA ALA A 207 -21.13 7.41 8.77
C ALA A 207 -21.12 8.60 9.74
N ASN A 208 -20.02 8.80 10.45
CA ASN A 208 -19.81 10.01 11.25
C ASN A 208 -19.25 11.11 10.33
N LEU A 209 -20.02 12.17 10.11
CA LEU A 209 -19.68 13.32 9.26
C LEU A 209 -19.51 14.61 10.11
N GLU A 210 -19.26 14.50 11.41
CA GLU A 210 -19.09 15.64 12.30
C GLU A 210 -17.93 16.53 11.79
N ASN A 211 -18.20 17.84 11.67
CA ASN A 211 -17.26 18.85 11.18
C ASN A 211 -16.61 18.54 9.80
N THR A 212 -17.19 17.63 9.02
CA THR A 212 -16.70 17.36 7.65
C THR A 212 -16.85 18.61 6.77
N ILE A 213 -15.79 19.01 6.06
CA ILE A 213 -15.78 20.21 5.21
C ILE A 213 -16.04 19.79 3.76
N LEU A 214 -17.17 20.26 3.18
CA LEU A 214 -17.63 19.91 1.81
C LEU A 214 -17.48 21.07 0.81
N ALA A 215 -17.27 22.30 1.25
CA ALA A 215 -17.18 23.51 0.42
C ALA A 215 -16.33 24.58 1.09
#